data_22922b99b9997e7f8ced513f4c7e4906
#
_entry.id   22922b99b9997e7f8ced513f4c7e4906
#
_cell.length_a   1.000
_cell.length_b   1.000
_cell.length_c   1.000
_cell.angle_alpha   90.00
_cell.angle_beta   90.00
_cell.angle_gamma   90.00
#
_symmetry.space_group_name_H-M   'P 1'
#
loop_
_entity.id
_entity.type
_entity.pdbx_description
1 polymer ?
#
loop_
_entity_poly.entity_id
_entity_poly.type
_entity_poly.pdbx_seq_one_letter_code
_entity_poly.pdbx_strand_id
1 'polypeptide(L)'
;HRPDPSLSTAENFLRMLRPDMQYTPLEARVLDVALLLHAEHGGGNNSTFTTRVVTSSGTDTYSAMAAALCSLKGPRHGGANLMVMHMMQNIRDNLHDIEDDEELEAYLKKLLHGEAFDRKGLIYGMGHAVYSLSDPREVVFKGYVEQLAHEKGRDKDLSLYTRIERMAPQLIAQERKIFKGVSPNVDFYSGFVYEMLGIPMELYTPLFAVARVMGWSAHRIEELLSANKIIRPAYKSLGGTHDYIPRSQRA
;
A
#
# COMPACT_ATOMS: atom_id res chain seq x y z
N HIS A 1 15.03 22.70 -4.55
CA HIS A 1 15.39 23.14 -3.20
C HIS A 1 16.36 22.12 -2.57
N ARG A 2 17.23 22.57 -1.66
CA ARG A 2 18.14 21.68 -0.94
C ARG A 2 17.51 21.27 0.40
N PRO A 3 17.74 20.04 0.89
CA PRO A 3 17.28 19.65 2.21
C PRO A 3 17.94 20.50 3.29
N ASP A 4 17.21 20.74 4.37
CA ASP A 4 17.66 21.45 5.55
C ASP A 4 17.89 20.43 6.68
N PRO A 5 19.11 20.31 7.22
CA PRO A 5 19.42 19.30 8.24
C PRO A 5 18.73 19.53 9.59
N SER A 6 18.14 20.70 9.81
CA SER A 6 17.35 21.01 11.01
C SER A 6 15.91 20.52 10.95
N LEU A 7 15.43 20.15 9.77
CA LEU A 7 14.06 19.72 9.52
C LEU A 7 13.94 18.19 9.48
N SER A 8 12.76 17.67 9.82
CA SER A 8 12.43 16.25 9.70
C SER A 8 12.41 15.80 8.23
N THR A 9 12.32 14.50 8.00
CA THR A 9 12.17 13.93 6.65
C THR A 9 10.89 14.42 5.97
N ALA A 10 9.77 14.45 6.69
CA ALA A 10 8.48 14.90 6.17
C ALA A 10 8.51 16.39 5.82
N GLU A 11 9.05 17.24 6.70
CA GLU A 11 9.21 18.68 6.46
C GLU A 11 10.09 18.96 5.24
N ASN A 12 11.23 18.29 5.15
CA ASN A 12 12.12 18.41 4.00
C ASN A 12 11.43 17.96 2.70
N PHE A 13 10.65 16.87 2.74
CA PHE A 13 9.93 16.39 1.57
C PHE A 13 8.93 17.44 1.07
N LEU A 14 8.06 17.95 1.95
CA LEU A 14 7.07 18.97 1.59
C LEU A 14 7.74 20.27 1.10
N ARG A 15 8.77 20.73 1.81
CA ARG A 15 9.54 21.91 1.45
C ARG A 15 10.21 21.78 0.08
N MET A 16 10.77 20.62 -0.24
CA MET A 16 11.42 20.40 -1.53
C MET A 16 10.44 20.20 -2.67
N LEU A 17 9.26 19.63 -2.38
CA LEU A 17 8.22 19.37 -3.36
C LEU A 17 7.54 20.67 -3.82
N ARG A 18 7.31 21.61 -2.90
CA ARG A 18 6.50 22.80 -3.14
C ARG A 18 7.34 23.98 -3.61
N PRO A 19 6.92 24.69 -4.69
CA PRO A 19 7.66 25.84 -5.20
C PRO A 19 7.85 26.96 -4.17
N ASP A 20 6.85 27.18 -3.30
CA ASP A 20 6.85 28.18 -2.24
C ASP A 20 7.53 27.71 -0.95
N MET A 21 7.90 26.43 -0.86
CA MET A 21 8.50 25.77 0.30
C MET A 21 7.61 25.81 1.58
N GLN A 22 6.33 26.12 1.44
CA GLN A 22 5.42 26.28 2.58
C GLN A 22 4.67 24.98 2.90
N TYR A 23 4.46 24.72 4.17
CA TYR A 23 3.62 23.62 4.69
C TYR A 23 3.11 24.00 6.08
N THR A 24 1.99 23.41 6.50
CA THR A 24 1.49 23.59 7.87
C THR A 24 2.12 22.56 8.81
N PRO A 25 2.17 22.83 10.13
CA PRO A 25 2.63 21.84 11.10
C PRO A 25 1.83 20.54 11.05
N LEU A 26 0.52 20.61 10.76
CA LEU A 26 -0.33 19.42 10.62
C LEU A 26 0.06 18.61 9.40
N GLU A 27 0.28 19.24 8.25
CA GLU A 27 0.74 18.56 7.02
C GLU A 27 2.04 17.79 7.25
N ALA A 28 3.03 18.44 7.87
CA ALA A 28 4.29 17.80 8.21
C ALA A 28 4.09 16.62 9.17
N ARG A 29 3.27 16.79 10.20
CA ARG A 29 2.96 15.75 11.17
C ARG A 29 2.25 14.56 10.55
N VAL A 30 1.25 14.79 9.70
CA VAL A 30 0.50 13.72 9.01
C VAL A 30 1.42 12.94 8.07
N LEU A 31 2.28 13.64 7.32
CA LEU A 31 3.24 12.96 6.45
C LEU A 31 4.28 12.16 7.25
N ASP A 32 4.77 12.70 8.37
CA ASP A 32 5.73 12.01 9.24
C ASP A 32 5.12 10.71 9.80
N VAL A 33 3.88 10.75 10.26
CA VAL A 33 3.13 9.55 10.69
C VAL A 33 2.95 8.58 9.53
N ALA A 34 2.60 9.04 8.33
CA ALA A 34 2.48 8.18 7.15
C ALA A 34 3.79 7.45 6.85
N LEU A 35 4.93 8.16 6.86
CA LEU A 35 6.25 7.57 6.66
C LEU A 35 6.57 6.53 7.75
N LEU A 36 6.27 6.84 9.01
CA LEU A 36 6.47 5.91 10.13
C LEU A 36 5.66 4.61 9.95
N LEU A 37 4.38 4.73 9.60
CA LEU A 37 3.49 3.58 9.42
C LEU A 37 3.85 2.70 8.20
N HIS A 38 4.55 3.26 7.22
CA HIS A 38 5.05 2.55 6.04
C HIS A 38 6.48 1.99 6.23
N ALA A 39 7.21 2.40 7.27
CA ALA A 39 8.62 2.08 7.44
C ALA A 39 8.88 0.57 7.57
N GLU A 40 7.98 -0.19 8.20
CA GLU A 40 8.17 -1.61 8.47
C GLU A 40 6.85 -2.39 8.34
N HIS A 41 6.92 -3.64 7.89
CA HIS A 41 5.76 -4.53 7.81
C HIS A 41 6.12 -6.02 7.91
N GLY A 42 7.18 -6.34 8.61
CA GLY A 42 7.64 -7.71 8.85
C GLY A 42 8.46 -8.33 7.72
N GLY A 43 9.28 -9.29 8.09
CA GLY A 43 10.24 -9.95 7.20
C GLY A 43 9.61 -10.77 6.06
N GLY A 44 8.32 -11.10 6.16
CA GLY A 44 7.57 -11.81 5.11
C GLY A 44 6.98 -10.89 4.03
N ASN A 45 7.03 -9.56 4.21
CA ASN A 45 6.64 -8.63 3.17
C ASN A 45 7.51 -8.83 1.92
N ASN A 46 6.91 -8.78 0.72
CA ASN A 46 7.58 -9.20 -0.51
C ASN A 46 8.91 -8.49 -0.76
N SER A 47 8.98 -7.18 -0.63
CA SER A 47 10.23 -6.42 -0.82
C SER A 47 11.21 -6.64 0.33
N THR A 48 10.75 -6.79 1.57
CA THR A 48 11.60 -7.11 2.73
C THR A 48 12.16 -8.52 2.60
N PHE A 49 11.35 -9.50 2.21
CA PHE A 49 11.81 -10.86 1.95
C PHE A 49 12.83 -10.90 0.79
N THR A 50 12.60 -10.14 -0.27
CA THR A 50 13.57 -9.95 -1.36
C THR A 50 14.89 -9.41 -0.85
N THR A 51 14.86 -8.40 0.02
CA THR A 51 16.06 -7.85 0.68
C THR A 51 16.83 -8.94 1.44
N ARG A 52 16.14 -9.77 2.22
CA ARG A 52 16.77 -10.87 2.98
C ARG A 52 17.37 -11.93 2.06
N VAL A 53 16.60 -12.37 1.05
CA VAL A 53 17.07 -13.37 0.07
C VAL A 53 18.34 -12.91 -0.62
N VAL A 54 18.34 -11.69 -1.15
CA VAL A 54 19.50 -11.13 -1.87
C VAL A 54 20.67 -10.88 -0.91
N THR A 55 20.40 -10.41 0.33
CA THR A 55 21.43 -10.26 1.37
C THR A 55 22.10 -11.58 1.72
N SER A 56 21.34 -12.68 1.82
CA SER A 56 21.86 -13.99 2.18
C SER A 56 22.86 -14.57 1.16
N SER A 57 22.84 -14.03 -0.07
CA SER A 57 23.81 -14.38 -1.11
C SER A 57 25.18 -13.68 -0.95
N GLY A 58 25.31 -12.76 0.02
CA GLY A 58 26.53 -12.00 0.27
C GLY A 58 26.70 -10.75 -0.60
N THR A 59 25.64 -10.27 -1.27
CA THR A 59 25.71 -9.07 -2.10
C THR A 59 25.87 -7.78 -1.27
N ASP A 60 26.23 -6.70 -1.96
CA ASP A 60 26.37 -5.37 -1.36
C ASP A 60 25.02 -4.73 -1.01
N THR A 61 25.07 -3.64 -0.23
CA THR A 61 23.87 -2.95 0.26
C THR A 61 23.06 -2.31 -0.87
N TYR A 62 23.72 -1.71 -1.85
CA TYR A 62 23.02 -1.02 -2.94
C TYR A 62 22.26 -2.01 -3.82
N SER A 63 22.86 -3.14 -4.14
CA SER A 63 22.22 -4.23 -4.88
C SER A 63 21.02 -4.81 -4.13
N ALA A 64 21.12 -4.99 -2.80
CA ALA A 64 20.01 -5.46 -1.99
C ALA A 64 18.84 -4.44 -1.98
N MET A 65 19.14 -3.14 -1.83
CA MET A 65 18.12 -2.08 -1.88
C MET A 65 17.51 -1.95 -3.28
N ALA A 66 18.30 -2.07 -4.35
CA ALA A 66 17.80 -2.05 -5.70
C ALA A 66 16.82 -3.22 -5.97
N ALA A 67 17.14 -4.43 -5.49
CA ALA A 67 16.24 -5.57 -5.58
C ALA A 67 14.92 -5.36 -4.82
N ALA A 68 15.00 -4.76 -3.62
CA ALA A 68 13.82 -4.40 -2.84
C ALA A 68 12.94 -3.37 -3.57
N LEU A 69 13.53 -2.35 -4.18
CA LEU A 69 12.83 -1.36 -5.01
C LEU A 69 12.16 -2.00 -6.22
N CYS A 70 12.83 -2.92 -6.91
CA CYS A 70 12.25 -3.67 -8.02
C CYS A 70 11.01 -4.47 -7.58
N SER A 71 11.06 -5.09 -6.40
CA SER A 71 9.92 -5.79 -5.81
C SER A 71 8.78 -4.82 -5.46
N LEU A 72 9.10 -3.71 -4.79
CA LEU A 72 8.09 -2.71 -4.38
C LEU A 72 7.40 -2.06 -5.59
N LYS A 73 8.13 -1.81 -6.68
CA LYS A 73 7.60 -1.18 -7.90
C LYS A 73 6.45 -1.98 -8.53
N GLY A 74 6.34 -3.27 -8.22
CA GLY A 74 5.29 -4.12 -8.77
C GLY A 74 3.89 -3.65 -8.39
N PRO A 75 2.92 -3.63 -9.32
CA PRO A 75 1.57 -3.09 -9.09
C PRO A 75 0.77 -3.83 -8.01
N ARG A 76 1.15 -5.06 -7.70
CA ARG A 76 0.53 -5.86 -6.62
C ARG A 76 1.13 -5.60 -5.25
N HIS A 77 2.20 -4.81 -5.17
CA HIS A 77 2.88 -4.48 -3.92
C HIS A 77 2.81 -2.99 -3.63
N GLY A 78 3.61 -2.16 -4.27
CA GLY A 78 3.65 -0.72 -4.00
C GLY A 78 2.55 0.10 -4.68
N GLY A 79 1.69 -0.51 -5.50
CA GLY A 79 0.62 0.17 -6.22
C GLY A 79 -0.77 0.10 -5.57
N ALA A 80 -0.87 -0.43 -4.34
CA ALA A 80 -2.18 -0.66 -3.71
C ALA A 80 -2.95 0.65 -3.45
N ASN A 81 -2.29 1.67 -2.93
CA ASN A 81 -2.91 2.98 -2.69
C ASN A 81 -3.34 3.70 -3.99
N LEU A 82 -2.59 3.54 -5.08
CA LEU A 82 -2.98 4.07 -6.40
C LEU A 82 -4.28 3.44 -6.89
N MET A 83 -4.44 2.13 -6.68
CA MET A 83 -5.67 1.43 -7.05
C MET A 83 -6.86 1.90 -6.21
N VAL A 84 -6.65 2.22 -4.93
CA VAL A 84 -7.68 2.88 -4.10
C VAL A 84 -8.08 4.21 -4.69
N MET A 85 -7.11 5.07 -5.03
CA MET A 85 -7.38 6.39 -5.61
C MET A 85 -8.17 6.31 -6.92
N HIS A 86 -7.76 5.42 -7.83
CA HIS A 86 -8.47 5.22 -9.10
C HIS A 86 -9.90 4.68 -8.88
N MET A 87 -10.07 3.76 -7.93
CA MET A 87 -11.40 3.26 -7.56
C MET A 87 -12.26 4.37 -6.96
N MET A 88 -11.74 5.17 -6.05
CA MET A 88 -12.47 6.29 -5.44
C MET A 88 -12.87 7.33 -6.49
N GLN A 89 -11.99 7.64 -7.44
CA GLN A 89 -12.35 8.52 -8.55
C GLN A 89 -13.45 7.90 -9.43
N ASN A 90 -13.34 6.62 -9.74
CA ASN A 90 -14.35 5.91 -10.51
C ASN A 90 -15.71 5.87 -9.80
N ILE A 91 -15.74 5.71 -8.48
CA ILE A 91 -16.97 5.81 -7.67
C ILE A 91 -17.58 7.20 -7.81
N ARG A 92 -16.79 8.27 -7.61
CA ARG A 92 -17.27 9.66 -7.73
C ARG A 92 -17.86 9.95 -9.12
N ASP A 93 -17.22 9.47 -10.16
CA ASP A 93 -17.62 9.71 -11.57
C ASP A 93 -18.91 8.98 -11.96
N ASN A 94 -19.33 7.98 -11.21
CA ASN A 94 -20.47 7.12 -11.55
C ASN A 94 -21.64 7.22 -10.55
N LEU A 95 -21.51 7.95 -9.46
CA LEU A 95 -22.63 8.26 -8.56
C LEU A 95 -23.24 9.61 -8.95
N HIS A 96 -24.58 9.68 -8.91
CA HIS A 96 -25.30 10.95 -9.07
C HIS A 96 -25.25 11.76 -7.80
N ASP A 97 -25.41 11.10 -6.65
CA ASP A 97 -25.27 11.71 -5.34
C ASP A 97 -24.32 10.88 -4.48
N ILE A 98 -23.15 11.46 -4.24
CA ILE A 98 -22.12 10.82 -3.39
C ILE A 98 -22.55 10.70 -1.92
N GLU A 99 -23.62 11.37 -1.49
CA GLU A 99 -24.17 11.32 -0.13
C GLU A 99 -25.30 10.26 -0.01
N ASP A 100 -25.75 9.66 -1.11
CA ASP A 100 -26.75 8.59 -1.11
C ASP A 100 -26.12 7.22 -0.78
N ASP A 101 -26.52 6.66 0.36
CA ASP A 101 -26.05 5.35 0.82
C ASP A 101 -26.55 4.19 -0.02
N GLU A 102 -27.76 4.28 -0.59
CA GLU A 102 -28.35 3.20 -1.42
C GLU A 102 -27.64 3.13 -2.78
N GLU A 103 -27.37 4.28 -3.39
CA GLU A 103 -26.63 4.37 -4.64
C GLU A 103 -25.18 3.88 -4.46
N LEU A 104 -24.52 4.29 -3.37
CA LEU A 104 -23.17 3.84 -3.03
C LEU A 104 -23.13 2.32 -2.82
N GLU A 105 -24.07 1.76 -2.05
CA GLU A 105 -24.14 0.31 -1.81
C GLU A 105 -24.32 -0.47 -3.11
N ALA A 106 -25.23 -0.01 -3.96
CA ALA A 106 -25.46 -0.62 -5.27
C ALA A 106 -24.19 -0.59 -6.15
N TYR A 107 -23.44 0.49 -6.10
CA TYR A 107 -22.19 0.61 -6.86
C TYR A 107 -21.09 -0.29 -6.30
N LEU A 108 -20.93 -0.39 -4.97
CA LEU A 108 -20.00 -1.30 -4.34
C LEU A 108 -20.30 -2.77 -4.69
N LYS A 109 -21.58 -3.15 -4.81
CA LYS A 109 -21.97 -4.47 -5.30
C LYS A 109 -21.52 -4.70 -6.75
N LYS A 110 -21.69 -3.71 -7.66
CA LYS A 110 -21.18 -3.80 -9.04
C LYS A 110 -19.66 -4.00 -9.07
N LEU A 111 -18.91 -3.31 -8.20
CA LEU A 111 -17.46 -3.54 -8.06
C LEU A 111 -17.18 -5.01 -7.68
N LEU A 112 -17.86 -5.54 -6.67
CA LEU A 112 -17.66 -6.93 -6.20
C LEU A 112 -18.04 -7.99 -7.23
N HIS A 113 -19.03 -7.71 -8.08
CA HIS A 113 -19.46 -8.59 -9.18
C HIS A 113 -18.57 -8.47 -10.43
N GLY A 114 -17.60 -7.55 -10.45
CA GLY A 114 -16.74 -7.31 -11.62
C GLY A 114 -17.47 -6.62 -12.77
N GLU A 115 -18.50 -5.85 -12.48
CA GLU A 115 -19.32 -5.11 -13.45
C GLU A 115 -18.88 -3.65 -13.60
N ALA A 116 -18.03 -3.16 -12.70
CA ALA A 116 -17.53 -1.78 -12.67
C ALA A 116 -16.02 -1.71 -12.50
N PHE A 117 -15.45 -0.53 -12.76
CA PHE A 117 -14.03 -0.20 -12.63
C PHE A 117 -13.16 -1.16 -13.47
N ASP A 118 -12.21 -1.87 -12.84
CA ASP A 118 -11.24 -2.76 -13.50
C ASP A 118 -11.75 -4.20 -13.65
N ARG A 119 -12.99 -4.47 -13.26
CA ARG A 119 -13.70 -5.76 -13.35
C ARG A 119 -13.04 -6.93 -12.61
N LYS A 120 -12.18 -6.64 -11.63
CA LYS A 120 -11.54 -7.69 -10.82
C LYS A 120 -12.37 -8.14 -9.63
N GLY A 121 -13.51 -7.52 -9.39
CA GLY A 121 -14.37 -7.85 -8.28
C GLY A 121 -13.79 -7.46 -6.93
N LEU A 122 -13.00 -6.41 -6.84
CA LEU A 122 -12.31 -5.99 -5.62
C LEU A 122 -12.75 -4.59 -5.19
N ILE A 123 -12.93 -4.40 -3.88
CA ILE A 123 -12.92 -3.10 -3.25
C ILE A 123 -11.50 -2.91 -2.69
N TYR A 124 -10.71 -2.08 -3.36
CA TYR A 124 -9.31 -1.85 -3.01
C TYR A 124 -9.18 -1.16 -1.67
N GLY A 125 -8.12 -1.46 -0.94
CA GLY A 125 -7.90 -0.96 0.41
C GLY A 125 -8.65 -1.75 1.49
N MET A 126 -9.45 -2.76 1.12
CA MET A 126 -10.16 -3.64 2.04
C MET A 126 -9.49 -4.99 2.16
N GLY A 127 -9.32 -5.46 3.41
CA GLY A 127 -8.69 -6.73 3.74
C GLY A 127 -7.17 -6.65 3.84
N HIS A 128 -6.61 -7.59 4.59
CA HIS A 128 -5.17 -7.71 4.80
C HIS A 128 -4.77 -9.17 5.02
N ALA A 129 -3.56 -9.54 4.60
CA ALA A 129 -3.05 -10.91 4.75
C ALA A 129 -2.87 -11.31 6.23
N VAL A 130 -2.52 -10.35 7.09
CA VAL A 130 -2.22 -10.55 8.52
C VAL A 130 -3.37 -10.10 9.40
N TYR A 131 -3.90 -8.89 9.16
CA TYR A 131 -4.94 -8.28 9.99
C TYR A 131 -6.34 -8.63 9.49
N SER A 132 -7.17 -9.23 10.34
CA SER A 132 -8.53 -9.63 9.99
C SER A 132 -9.61 -8.82 10.70
N LEU A 133 -9.31 -8.26 11.87
CA LEU A 133 -10.26 -7.46 12.66
C LEU A 133 -10.06 -5.97 12.45
N SER A 134 -8.82 -5.51 12.52
CA SER A 134 -8.43 -4.12 12.21
C SER A 134 -6.94 -4.06 11.88
N ASP A 135 -6.54 -3.13 11.03
CA ASP A 135 -5.14 -2.79 10.83
C ASP A 135 -4.79 -1.67 11.83
N PRO A 136 -3.93 -1.91 12.83
CA PRO A 136 -3.61 -0.90 13.84
C PRO A 136 -2.97 0.37 13.24
N ARG A 137 -2.34 0.25 12.07
CA ARG A 137 -1.78 1.40 11.35
C ARG A 137 -2.87 2.28 10.78
N GLU A 138 -3.93 1.68 10.23
CA GLU A 138 -5.09 2.41 9.72
C GLU A 138 -5.80 3.15 10.85
N VAL A 139 -6.04 2.51 11.98
CA VAL A 139 -6.68 3.12 13.16
C VAL A 139 -5.94 4.37 13.63
N VAL A 140 -4.61 4.28 13.77
CA VAL A 140 -3.77 5.44 14.14
C VAL A 140 -3.84 6.53 13.07
N PHE A 141 -3.78 6.13 11.80
CA PHE A 141 -3.72 7.08 10.68
C PHE A 141 -5.02 7.85 10.49
N LYS A 142 -6.17 7.18 10.68
CA LYS A 142 -7.50 7.75 10.50
C LYS A 142 -7.72 9.05 11.30
N GLY A 143 -7.30 9.08 12.57
CA GLY A 143 -7.42 10.29 13.38
C GLY A 143 -6.65 11.51 12.83
N TYR A 144 -5.55 11.27 12.13
CA TYR A 144 -4.82 12.34 11.43
C TYR A 144 -5.47 12.71 10.09
N VAL A 145 -6.05 11.73 9.39
CA VAL A 145 -6.79 11.96 8.13
C VAL A 145 -7.98 12.87 8.38
N GLU A 146 -8.73 12.64 9.45
CA GLU A 146 -9.88 13.46 9.84
C GLU A 146 -9.47 14.92 10.09
N GLN A 147 -8.40 15.15 10.85
CA GLN A 147 -7.89 16.49 11.12
C GLN A 147 -7.43 17.21 9.84
N LEU A 148 -6.69 16.50 8.98
CA LEU A 148 -6.21 17.08 7.73
C LEU A 148 -7.35 17.36 6.75
N ALA A 149 -8.34 16.47 6.64
CA ALA A 149 -9.50 16.67 5.78
C ALA A 149 -10.29 17.91 6.20
N HIS A 150 -10.47 18.12 7.51
CA HIS A 150 -11.11 19.31 8.03
C HIS A 150 -10.30 20.59 7.72
N GLU A 151 -8.98 20.58 7.95
CA GLU A 151 -8.09 21.72 7.62
C GLU A 151 -8.16 22.07 6.11
N LYS A 152 -8.29 21.05 5.26
CA LYS A 152 -8.33 21.22 3.80
C LYS A 152 -9.74 21.43 3.23
N GLY A 153 -10.79 21.44 4.07
CA GLY A 153 -12.17 21.53 3.61
C GLY A 153 -12.63 20.34 2.78
N ARG A 154 -12.09 19.14 3.05
CA ARG A 154 -12.36 17.90 2.32
C ARG A 154 -13.29 16.95 3.11
N ASP A 155 -14.15 17.49 3.96
CA ASP A 155 -15.06 16.70 4.81
C ASP A 155 -16.03 15.82 4.01
N LYS A 156 -16.48 16.28 2.84
CA LYS A 156 -17.35 15.47 1.95
C LYS A 156 -16.63 14.23 1.41
N ASP A 157 -15.37 14.39 1.00
CA ASP A 157 -14.56 13.26 0.55
C ASP A 157 -14.32 12.28 1.71
N LEU A 158 -13.97 12.79 2.89
CA LEU A 158 -13.81 11.98 4.09
C LEU A 158 -15.08 11.19 4.42
N SER A 159 -16.26 11.83 4.31
CA SER A 159 -17.55 11.16 4.48
C SER A 159 -17.69 9.97 3.54
N LEU A 160 -17.36 10.12 2.26
CA LEU A 160 -17.40 9.02 1.29
C LEU A 160 -16.47 7.86 1.71
N TYR A 161 -15.23 8.15 2.09
CA TYR A 161 -14.30 7.13 2.59
C TYR A 161 -14.85 6.41 3.82
N THR A 162 -15.37 7.14 4.80
CA THR A 162 -15.93 6.57 6.04
C THR A 162 -17.15 5.69 5.78
N ARG A 163 -17.99 6.06 4.82
CA ARG A 163 -19.17 5.26 4.42
C ARG A 163 -18.75 3.97 3.73
N ILE A 164 -17.78 4.02 2.82
CA ILE A 164 -17.22 2.82 2.19
C ILE A 164 -16.57 1.92 3.25
N GLU A 165 -15.79 2.47 4.17
CA GLU A 165 -15.19 1.72 5.29
C GLU A 165 -16.24 0.96 6.10
N ARG A 166 -17.41 1.58 6.35
CA ARG A 166 -18.51 0.96 7.09
C ARG A 166 -19.24 -0.13 6.28
N MET A 167 -19.48 0.11 5.00
CA MET A 167 -20.32 -0.76 4.15
C MET A 167 -19.54 -1.93 3.55
N ALA A 168 -18.33 -1.67 3.06
CA ALA A 168 -17.57 -2.65 2.29
C ALA A 168 -17.30 -3.97 3.03
N PRO A 169 -16.95 -4.00 4.34
CA PRO A 169 -16.73 -5.25 5.05
C PRO A 169 -17.96 -6.16 5.07
N GLN A 170 -19.15 -5.56 5.26
CA GLN A 170 -20.42 -6.30 5.30
C GLN A 170 -20.76 -6.87 3.92
N LEU A 171 -20.64 -6.06 2.87
CA LEU A 171 -20.87 -6.47 1.50
C LEU A 171 -19.93 -7.57 1.05
N ILE A 172 -18.62 -7.44 1.35
CA ILE A 172 -17.63 -8.46 1.04
C ILE A 172 -17.95 -9.78 1.77
N ALA A 173 -18.34 -9.71 3.04
CA ALA A 173 -18.71 -10.90 3.82
C ALA A 173 -19.93 -11.61 3.21
N GLN A 174 -20.94 -10.87 2.82
CA GLN A 174 -22.17 -11.41 2.21
C GLN A 174 -21.90 -12.04 0.84
N GLU A 175 -21.24 -11.29 -0.06
CA GLU A 175 -21.04 -11.70 -1.46
C GLU A 175 -20.02 -12.84 -1.59
N ARG A 176 -19.00 -12.87 -0.76
CA ARG A 176 -17.91 -13.86 -0.84
C ARG A 176 -18.01 -14.99 0.18
N LYS A 177 -19.02 -14.98 1.04
CA LYS A 177 -19.17 -15.94 2.16
C LYS A 177 -17.90 -16.05 3.00
N ILE A 178 -17.22 -14.91 3.22
CA ILE A 178 -16.03 -14.83 4.05
C ILE A 178 -16.44 -14.54 5.48
N PHE A 179 -16.31 -15.53 6.37
CA PHE A 179 -16.60 -15.39 7.79
C PHE A 179 -15.44 -14.80 8.59
N LYS A 180 -14.26 -14.68 8.00
CA LYS A 180 -13.12 -13.99 8.57
C LYS A 180 -13.33 -12.48 8.32
N GLY A 181 -13.28 -11.67 9.37
CA GLY A 181 -13.49 -10.23 9.27
C GLY A 181 -12.64 -9.58 8.18
N VAL A 182 -13.18 -8.55 7.56
CA VAL A 182 -12.50 -7.70 6.59
C VAL A 182 -12.50 -6.28 7.15
N SER A 183 -11.35 -5.64 7.14
CA SER A 183 -11.17 -4.25 7.60
C SER A 183 -10.37 -3.45 6.58
N PRO A 184 -10.46 -2.11 6.58
CA PRO A 184 -9.56 -1.30 5.78
C PRO A 184 -8.11 -1.51 6.23
N ASN A 185 -7.21 -1.40 5.28
CA ASN A 185 -5.77 -1.41 5.53
C ASN A 185 -5.20 0.01 5.37
N VAL A 186 -3.91 0.19 5.67
CA VAL A 186 -3.28 1.51 5.62
C VAL A 186 -3.34 2.17 4.24
N ASP A 187 -3.42 1.39 3.16
CA ASP A 187 -3.50 1.92 1.79
C ASP A 187 -4.84 2.58 1.48
N PHE A 188 -5.90 2.25 2.23
CA PHE A 188 -7.23 2.83 2.03
C PHE A 188 -7.23 4.35 2.21
N TYR A 189 -6.52 4.86 3.20
CA TYR A 189 -6.46 6.30 3.49
C TYR A 189 -5.19 6.99 2.98
N SER A 190 -4.09 6.25 2.76
CA SER A 190 -2.80 6.87 2.45
C SER A 190 -2.80 7.68 1.16
N GLY A 191 -3.48 7.19 0.12
CA GLY A 191 -3.63 7.92 -1.14
C GLY A 191 -4.40 9.24 -0.97
N PHE A 192 -5.47 9.23 -0.18
CA PHE A 192 -6.26 10.42 0.14
C PHE A 192 -5.44 11.47 0.89
N VAL A 193 -4.62 11.04 1.84
CA VAL A 193 -3.68 11.95 2.53
C VAL A 193 -2.70 12.58 1.55
N TYR A 194 -2.10 11.79 0.67
CA TYR A 194 -1.13 12.30 -0.29
C TYR A 194 -1.78 13.28 -1.27
N GLU A 195 -3.01 13.03 -1.69
CA GLU A 195 -3.81 13.97 -2.50
C GLU A 195 -4.02 15.31 -1.75
N MET A 196 -4.46 15.25 -0.49
CA MET A 196 -4.65 16.46 0.34
C MET A 196 -3.36 17.25 0.59
N LEU A 197 -2.22 16.57 0.62
CA LEU A 197 -0.88 17.18 0.71
C LEU A 197 -0.38 17.74 -0.63
N GLY A 198 -1.11 17.54 -1.72
CA GLY A 198 -0.72 17.97 -3.07
C GLY A 198 0.46 17.15 -3.63
N ILE A 199 0.65 15.92 -3.18
CA ILE A 199 1.69 15.03 -3.68
C ILE A 199 1.21 14.41 -4.99
N PRO A 200 1.96 14.53 -6.10
CA PRO A 200 1.62 13.86 -7.36
C PRO A 200 1.54 12.34 -7.21
N MET A 201 0.61 11.70 -7.90
CA MET A 201 0.40 10.24 -7.80
C MET A 201 1.64 9.43 -8.20
N GLU A 202 2.47 9.95 -9.08
CA GLU A 202 3.75 9.35 -9.51
C GLU A 202 4.74 9.21 -8.36
N LEU A 203 4.57 9.98 -7.29
CA LEU A 203 5.43 9.94 -6.11
C LEU A 203 4.91 9.01 -4.99
N TYR A 204 3.72 8.42 -5.09
CA TYR A 204 3.15 7.60 -4.03
C TYR A 204 4.01 6.35 -3.74
N THR A 205 4.35 5.58 -4.78
CA THR A 205 5.25 4.43 -4.63
C THR A 205 6.69 4.82 -4.26
N PRO A 206 7.31 5.84 -4.88
CA PRO A 206 8.59 6.39 -4.40
C PRO A 206 8.59 6.82 -2.94
N LEU A 207 7.54 7.49 -2.48
CA LEU A 207 7.42 7.93 -1.09
C LEU A 207 7.32 6.73 -0.12
N PHE A 208 6.58 5.71 -0.53
CA PHE A 208 6.55 4.43 0.19
C PHE A 208 7.94 3.79 0.29
N ALA A 209 8.74 3.86 -0.78
CA ALA A 209 10.11 3.37 -0.78
C ALA A 209 11.01 4.17 0.17
N VAL A 210 10.87 5.51 0.21
CA VAL A 210 11.61 6.39 1.14
C VAL A 210 11.35 5.97 2.59
N ALA A 211 10.11 5.66 2.94
CA ALA A 211 9.76 5.15 4.26
C ALA A 211 10.34 3.74 4.50
N ARG A 212 10.11 2.82 3.56
CA ARG A 212 10.41 1.38 3.74
C ARG A 212 11.90 1.07 3.72
N VAL A 213 12.76 1.94 3.18
CA VAL A 213 14.21 1.71 3.20
C VAL A 213 14.76 1.51 4.62
N MET A 214 14.12 2.07 5.62
CA MET A 214 14.47 1.88 7.03
C MET A 214 14.25 0.42 7.45
N GLY A 215 13.07 -0.13 7.17
CA GLY A 215 12.76 -1.54 7.46
C GLY A 215 13.63 -2.50 6.64
N TRP A 216 13.86 -2.24 5.36
CA TRP A 216 14.78 -3.05 4.57
C TRP A 216 16.19 -3.03 5.15
N SER A 217 16.67 -1.87 5.59
CA SER A 217 18.01 -1.74 6.21
C SER A 217 18.10 -2.52 7.51
N ALA A 218 17.09 -2.44 8.37
CA ALA A 218 17.00 -3.20 9.61
C ALA A 218 17.05 -4.72 9.35
N HIS A 219 16.21 -5.20 8.42
CA HIS A 219 16.21 -6.62 8.05
C HIS A 219 17.48 -7.09 7.38
N ARG A 220 18.16 -6.21 6.61
CA ARG A 220 19.48 -6.52 6.07
C ARG A 220 20.53 -6.67 7.17
N ILE A 221 20.54 -5.77 8.14
CA ILE A 221 21.49 -5.84 9.29
C ILE A 221 21.22 -7.13 10.08
N GLU A 222 19.95 -7.43 10.38
CA GLU A 222 19.56 -8.67 11.05
C GLU A 222 20.05 -9.91 10.29
N GLU A 223 19.84 -9.96 8.97
CA GLU A 223 20.26 -11.07 8.12
C GLU A 223 21.79 -11.26 8.15
N LEU A 224 22.55 -10.16 8.08
CA LEU A 224 24.02 -10.20 8.14
C LEU A 224 24.55 -10.67 9.50
N LEU A 225 23.83 -10.37 10.58
CA LEU A 225 24.26 -10.73 11.95
C LEU A 225 23.82 -12.12 12.38
N SER A 226 22.65 -12.60 11.91
CA SER A 226 22.02 -13.82 12.40
C SER A 226 22.07 -15.00 11.43
N ALA A 227 22.18 -14.75 10.12
CA ALA A 227 22.12 -15.78 9.12
C ALA A 227 23.51 -16.15 8.57
N ASN A 228 23.83 -17.45 8.62
CA ASN A 228 25.10 -17.99 8.12
C ASN A 228 24.94 -18.79 6.82
N LYS A 229 23.74 -18.79 6.22
CA LYS A 229 23.43 -19.61 5.07
C LYS A 229 22.58 -18.85 4.05
N ILE A 230 22.85 -19.10 2.78
CA ILE A 230 22.00 -18.61 1.70
C ILE A 230 20.57 -19.16 1.84
N ILE A 231 19.58 -18.29 1.71
CA ILE A 231 18.16 -18.67 1.72
C ILE A 231 17.85 -19.48 0.47
N ARG A 232 17.54 -20.75 0.68
CA ARG A 232 17.19 -21.72 -0.39
C ARG A 232 15.92 -22.45 0.01
N PRO A 233 14.73 -21.92 -0.32
CA PRO A 233 13.49 -22.61 -0.02
C PRO A 233 13.46 -24.00 -0.66
N ALA A 234 13.02 -24.99 0.09
CA ALA A 234 12.74 -26.29 -0.48
C ALA A 234 11.50 -26.21 -1.38
N TYR A 235 11.56 -26.85 -2.52
CA TYR A 235 10.41 -26.99 -3.40
C TYR A 235 10.26 -28.46 -3.86
N LYS A 236 9.03 -28.83 -4.17
CA LYS A 236 8.70 -30.15 -4.72
C LYS A 236 8.00 -29.95 -6.04
N SER A 237 8.47 -30.67 -7.07
CA SER A 237 7.74 -30.75 -8.34
C SER A 237 6.40 -31.44 -8.11
N LEU A 238 5.31 -30.82 -8.56
CA LEU A 238 3.96 -31.41 -8.59
C LEU A 238 3.70 -32.18 -9.89
N GLY A 239 4.55 -32.02 -10.91
CA GLY A 239 4.52 -32.82 -12.12
C GLY A 239 5.11 -34.23 -11.89
N GLY A 240 4.58 -35.22 -12.57
CA GLY A 240 5.16 -36.56 -12.56
C GLY A 240 6.58 -36.58 -13.19
N THR A 241 7.28 -37.70 -13.03
CA THR A 241 8.50 -37.96 -13.79
C THR A 241 8.15 -38.14 -15.26
N HIS A 242 8.85 -37.43 -16.12
CA HIS A 242 8.71 -37.57 -17.56
C HIS A 242 10.05 -38.05 -18.14
N ASP A 243 9.98 -38.97 -19.11
CA ASP A 243 11.17 -39.42 -19.81
C ASP A 243 11.75 -38.26 -20.65
N TYR A 244 13.08 -38.28 -20.80
CA TYR A 244 13.74 -37.30 -21.66
C TYR A 244 13.38 -37.58 -23.12
N ILE A 245 12.79 -36.59 -23.78
CA ILE A 245 12.53 -36.65 -25.22
C ILE A 245 13.66 -35.92 -25.94
N PRO A 246 14.44 -36.60 -26.82
CA PRO A 246 15.48 -35.98 -27.62
C PRO A 246 14.93 -34.81 -28.45
N ARG A 247 15.73 -33.76 -28.67
CA ARG A 247 15.31 -32.57 -29.41
C ARG A 247 14.73 -32.89 -30.79
N SER A 248 15.27 -33.89 -31.48
CA SER A 248 14.80 -34.35 -32.80
C SER A 248 13.39 -34.98 -32.78
N GLN A 249 12.87 -35.31 -31.61
CA GLN A 249 11.55 -35.94 -31.42
C GLN A 249 10.54 -35.03 -30.72
N ARG A 250 10.91 -33.74 -30.47
CA ARG A 250 10.00 -32.75 -29.89
C ARG A 250 9.22 -32.09 -31.02
N ALA A 251 7.88 -32.05 -30.90
CA ALA A 251 6.99 -31.34 -31.82
C ALA A 251 7.09 -29.80 -31.58
#